data_0ea9802ae251521b897456ff53b670cb
#
_entry.id   0ea9802ae251521b897456ff53b670cb
#
_cell.length_a   1.000
_cell.length_b   1.000
_cell.length_c   1.000
_cell.angle_alpha   90.00
_cell.angle_beta   90.00
_cell.angle_gamma   90.00
#
_symmetry.space_group_name_H-M   'P 1'
#
loop_
_entity.id
_entity.type
_entity.pdbx_description
1 polymer ?
#
loop_
_entity_poly.entity_id
_entity_poly.type
_entity_poly.pdbx_seq_one_letter_code
_entity_poly.pdbx_strand_id
1 'polypeptide(L)'
;MLRLCLFQPDQAANLGSILRLTACFGMACEIIGPCGFPMDHSRLRRAGMDYIQHADYRLHTSWADFQAWRGQQSASGRLVLLTTKAAQPLPKFRFEPGDHLLFGRESAGAPDYVHNAADHRLVIPMRPETRSLNLAQSAAITLAEAMRQTNQWPGVTDQEQRPHGAVADRAAPLPLAADSPTS
;
A
#
# COMPACT_ATOMS: atom_id res chain seq x y z
N MET A 1 3.72 12.83 -4.26
CA MET A 1 2.84 11.67 -4.32
C MET A 1 3.35 10.63 -3.35
N LEU A 2 2.45 9.94 -2.60
CA LEU A 2 2.81 8.85 -1.71
C LEU A 2 3.54 7.71 -2.44
N ARG A 3 4.41 6.96 -1.73
CA ARG A 3 5.10 5.78 -2.25
C ARG A 3 5.03 4.63 -1.26
N LEU A 4 4.88 3.42 -1.75
CA LEU A 4 5.07 2.22 -0.93
C LEU A 4 6.52 1.76 -1.05
N CYS A 5 7.15 1.41 0.06
CA CYS A 5 8.52 0.91 0.12
C CYS A 5 8.52 -0.43 0.86
N LEU A 6 9.09 -1.46 0.24
CA LEU A 6 9.14 -2.82 0.78
C LEU A 6 10.58 -3.21 1.05
N PHE A 7 10.93 -3.35 2.32
CA PHE A 7 12.27 -3.77 2.72
C PHE A 7 12.37 -5.30 2.69
N GLN A 8 13.11 -5.83 1.72
CA GLN A 8 13.46 -7.24 1.57
C GLN A 8 12.24 -8.19 1.71
N PRO A 9 11.18 -8.03 0.90
CA PRO A 9 9.99 -8.87 1.03
C PRO A 9 10.32 -10.35 0.87
N ASP A 10 9.73 -11.22 1.71
CA ASP A 10 10.02 -12.65 1.74
C ASP A 10 9.07 -13.48 0.88
N GLN A 11 7.88 -12.96 0.56
CA GLN A 11 6.83 -13.70 -0.11
C GLN A 11 6.41 -13.03 -1.41
N ALA A 12 6.62 -13.74 -2.54
CA ALA A 12 6.23 -13.25 -3.86
C ALA A 12 4.72 -12.94 -3.97
N ALA A 13 3.86 -13.69 -3.28
CA ALA A 13 2.42 -13.48 -3.28
C ALA A 13 2.03 -12.12 -2.65
N ASN A 14 2.69 -11.72 -1.55
CA ASN A 14 2.47 -10.42 -0.92
C ASN A 14 2.95 -9.29 -1.82
N LEU A 15 4.15 -9.44 -2.40
CA LEU A 15 4.67 -8.47 -3.36
C LEU A 15 3.71 -8.30 -4.54
N GLY A 16 3.23 -9.40 -5.14
CA GLY A 16 2.26 -9.36 -6.23
C GLY A 16 0.96 -8.64 -5.86
N SER A 17 0.44 -8.90 -4.65
CA SER A 17 -0.76 -8.22 -4.13
C SER A 17 -0.54 -6.71 -3.94
N ILE A 18 0.65 -6.32 -3.47
CA ILE A 18 1.00 -4.91 -3.27
C ILE A 18 1.22 -4.20 -4.61
N LEU A 19 1.88 -4.84 -5.59
CA LEU A 19 2.02 -4.27 -6.92
C LEU A 19 0.67 -4.08 -7.62
N ARG A 20 -0.27 -5.02 -7.43
CA ARG A 20 -1.64 -4.83 -7.89
C ARG A 20 -2.31 -3.64 -7.20
N LEU A 21 -2.18 -3.54 -5.88
CA LEU A 21 -2.72 -2.42 -5.10
C LEU A 21 -2.19 -1.08 -5.63
N THR A 22 -0.86 -0.96 -5.82
CA THR A 22 -0.24 0.27 -6.30
C THR A 22 -0.65 0.59 -7.74
N ALA A 23 -0.77 -0.41 -8.62
CA ALA A 23 -1.28 -0.23 -9.98
C ALA A 23 -2.72 0.32 -9.99
N CYS A 24 -3.61 -0.22 -9.14
CA CYS A 24 -5.00 0.23 -9.04
C CYS A 24 -5.13 1.69 -8.59
N PHE A 25 -4.19 2.19 -7.78
CA PHE A 25 -4.23 3.55 -7.25
C PHE A 25 -3.23 4.50 -7.91
N GLY A 26 -2.47 4.05 -8.91
CA GLY A 26 -1.47 4.88 -9.58
C GLY A 26 -0.31 5.30 -8.67
N MET A 27 0.04 4.47 -7.67
CA MET A 27 1.12 4.72 -6.72
C MET A 27 2.40 4.01 -7.12
N ALA A 28 3.55 4.65 -6.88
CA ALA A 28 4.84 4.02 -7.09
C ALA A 28 5.21 3.07 -5.93
N CYS A 29 5.91 1.98 -6.25
CA CYS A 29 6.41 0.99 -5.30
C CYS A 29 7.93 0.85 -5.40
N GLU A 30 8.64 1.07 -4.29
CA GLU A 30 10.08 0.88 -4.17
C GLU A 30 10.35 -0.49 -3.51
N ILE A 31 10.97 -1.41 -4.23
CA ILE A 31 11.31 -2.75 -3.74
C ILE A 31 12.78 -2.75 -3.38
N ILE A 32 13.11 -2.97 -2.12
CA ILE A 32 14.46 -2.92 -1.58
C ILE A 32 14.96 -4.34 -1.37
N GLY A 33 15.93 -4.76 -2.17
CA GLY A 33 16.53 -6.10 -2.12
C GLY A 33 17.57 -6.29 -1.01
N PRO A 34 18.09 -7.53 -0.88
CA PRO A 34 17.65 -8.71 -1.60
C PRO A 34 16.29 -9.23 -1.12
N CYS A 35 15.45 -9.70 -2.06
CA CYS A 35 14.18 -10.35 -1.72
C CYS A 35 14.42 -11.79 -1.27
N GLY A 36 13.51 -12.36 -0.45
CA GLY A 36 13.57 -13.75 0.00
C GLY A 36 13.24 -14.79 -1.09
N PHE A 37 13.00 -14.33 -2.33
CA PHE A 37 12.68 -15.16 -3.49
C PHE A 37 13.33 -14.58 -4.75
N PRO A 38 13.56 -15.41 -5.80
CA PRO A 38 14.08 -14.90 -7.07
C PRO A 38 13.11 -13.91 -7.71
N MET A 39 13.61 -12.69 -8.00
CA MET A 39 12.88 -11.64 -8.69
C MET A 39 12.90 -11.92 -10.20
N ASP A 40 12.06 -12.85 -10.67
CA ASP A 40 11.85 -13.09 -12.10
C ASP A 40 10.46 -12.62 -12.55
N HIS A 41 10.40 -12.06 -13.75
CA HIS A 41 9.16 -11.54 -14.34
C HIS A 41 8.05 -12.59 -14.43
N SER A 42 8.38 -13.88 -14.57
CA SER A 42 7.38 -14.95 -14.73
C SER A 42 6.68 -15.25 -13.39
N ARG A 43 7.40 -15.17 -12.29
CA ARG A 43 6.85 -15.37 -10.94
C ARG A 43 6.06 -14.17 -10.48
N LEU A 44 6.55 -12.97 -10.73
CA LEU A 44 5.82 -11.73 -10.45
C LEU A 44 4.52 -11.67 -11.26
N ARG A 45 4.56 -12.03 -12.54
CA ARG A 45 3.36 -12.08 -13.38
C ARG A 45 2.35 -13.09 -12.87
N ARG A 46 2.76 -14.27 -12.37
CA ARG A 46 1.87 -15.26 -11.76
C ARG A 46 1.26 -14.78 -10.43
N ALA A 47 2.01 -14.01 -9.64
CA ALA A 47 1.54 -13.46 -8.37
C ALA A 47 0.66 -12.22 -8.52
N GLY A 48 0.99 -11.34 -9.46
CA GLY A 48 0.31 -10.06 -9.70
C GLY A 48 -0.61 -10.02 -10.92
N MET A 49 -0.75 -11.14 -11.65
CA MET A 49 -1.52 -11.25 -12.90
C MET A 49 -1.13 -10.16 -13.92
N ASP A 50 -2.07 -9.64 -14.69
CA ASP A 50 -1.81 -8.63 -15.73
C ASP A 50 -1.50 -7.22 -15.17
N TYR A 51 -1.73 -7.00 -13.87
CA TYR A 51 -1.54 -5.69 -13.22
C TYR A 51 -0.08 -5.23 -13.13
N ILE A 52 0.89 -6.16 -13.17
CA ILE A 52 2.33 -5.81 -13.14
C ILE A 52 2.73 -4.91 -14.31
N GLN A 53 2.07 -5.03 -15.46
CA GLN A 53 2.33 -4.19 -16.63
C GLN A 53 1.93 -2.73 -16.40
N HIS A 54 1.04 -2.49 -15.44
CA HIS A 54 0.53 -1.16 -15.06
C HIS A 54 1.11 -0.64 -13.75
N ALA A 55 1.89 -1.47 -13.03
CA ALA A 55 2.52 -1.07 -11.79
C ALA A 55 3.78 -0.23 -12.06
N ASP A 56 3.83 0.96 -11.47
CA ASP A 56 5.06 1.75 -11.40
C ASP A 56 5.90 1.23 -10.23
N TYR A 57 6.95 0.46 -10.51
CA TYR A 57 7.85 -0.04 -9.47
C TYR A 57 9.31 0.08 -9.85
N ARG A 58 10.14 0.23 -8.83
CA ARG A 58 11.59 0.24 -8.93
C ARG A 58 12.20 -0.81 -8.01
N LEU A 59 13.21 -1.51 -8.50
CA LEU A 59 14.02 -2.44 -7.72
C LEU A 59 15.34 -1.77 -7.33
N HIS A 60 15.61 -1.70 -6.04
CA HIS A 60 16.88 -1.30 -5.45
C HIS A 60 17.65 -2.55 -5.04
N THR A 61 18.93 -2.62 -5.37
CA THR A 61 19.78 -3.78 -5.08
C THR A 61 20.06 -3.95 -3.59
N SER A 62 19.98 -2.87 -2.83
CA SER A 62 20.23 -2.83 -1.39
C SER A 62 19.55 -1.64 -0.72
N TRP A 63 19.57 -1.66 0.63
CA TRP A 63 19.16 -0.51 1.43
C TRP A 63 19.99 0.75 1.12
N ALA A 64 21.28 0.61 0.94
CA ALA A 64 22.16 1.74 0.62
C ALA A 64 21.82 2.35 -0.75
N ASP A 65 21.50 1.51 -1.74
CA ASP A 65 21.05 1.96 -3.06
C ASP A 65 19.73 2.74 -2.98
N PHE A 66 18.77 2.23 -2.22
CA PHE A 66 17.51 2.96 -1.94
C PHE A 66 17.75 4.30 -1.26
N GLN A 67 18.61 4.36 -0.24
CA GLN A 67 18.91 5.61 0.47
C GLN A 67 19.63 6.62 -0.45
N ALA A 68 20.55 6.18 -1.28
CA ALA A 68 21.21 7.03 -2.26
C ALA A 68 20.22 7.61 -3.27
N TRP A 69 19.32 6.76 -3.80
CA TRP A 69 18.26 7.20 -4.70
C TRP A 69 17.32 8.20 -4.01
N ARG A 70 16.89 7.90 -2.77
CA ARG A 70 15.99 8.78 -2.00
C ARG A 70 16.63 10.15 -1.77
N GLY A 71 17.92 10.20 -1.43
CA GLY A 71 18.66 11.46 -1.23
C GLY A 71 18.82 12.34 -2.47
N GLN A 72 18.65 11.77 -3.67
CA GLN A 72 18.70 12.50 -4.94
C GLN A 72 17.34 13.07 -5.36
N GLN A 73 16.25 12.69 -4.68
CA GLN A 73 14.92 13.23 -5.01
C GLN A 73 14.80 14.68 -4.52
N SER A 74 14.36 15.56 -5.40
CA SER A 74 14.22 17.01 -5.13
C SER A 74 13.22 17.31 -3.98
N ALA A 75 12.32 16.41 -3.69
CA ALA A 75 11.41 16.44 -2.55
C ALA A 75 11.46 15.08 -1.86
N SER A 76 12.50 14.82 -1.07
CA SER A 76 12.58 13.60 -0.28
C SER A 76 11.50 13.65 0.80
N GLY A 77 10.42 12.93 0.57
CA GLY A 77 9.35 12.76 1.56
C GLY A 77 9.85 12.05 2.81
N ARG A 78 9.09 12.16 3.90
CA ARG A 78 9.42 11.49 5.17
C ARG A 78 9.35 9.98 5.00
N LEU A 79 10.27 9.27 5.64
CA LEU A 79 10.27 7.81 5.69
C LEU A 79 9.46 7.33 6.89
N VAL A 80 8.29 6.78 6.64
CA VAL A 80 7.32 6.35 7.66
C VAL A 80 7.31 4.84 7.73
N LEU A 81 7.93 4.26 8.76
CA LEU A 81 8.03 2.81 8.95
C LEU A 81 6.81 2.26 9.70
N LEU A 82 6.13 1.30 9.11
CA LEU A 82 5.08 0.50 9.73
C LEU A 82 5.71 -0.71 10.45
N THR A 83 5.54 -0.79 11.76
CA THR A 83 6.16 -1.81 12.59
C THR A 83 5.35 -2.08 13.84
N THR A 84 5.33 -3.34 14.29
CA THR A 84 4.69 -3.73 15.56
C THR A 84 5.47 -3.24 16.79
N LYS A 85 6.71 -2.75 16.60
CA LYS A 85 7.57 -2.22 17.67
C LYS A 85 7.40 -0.71 17.90
N ALA A 86 6.48 -0.05 17.19
CA ALA A 86 6.25 1.39 17.35
C ALA A 86 5.24 1.68 18.46
N ALA A 87 5.36 2.87 19.04
CA ALA A 87 4.43 3.38 20.05
C ALA A 87 3.35 4.30 19.46
N GLN A 88 3.58 4.93 18.30
CA GLN A 88 2.64 5.86 17.70
C GLN A 88 1.58 5.12 16.88
N PRO A 89 0.28 5.18 17.26
CA PRO A 89 -0.78 4.55 16.49
C PRO A 89 -1.02 5.24 15.15
N LEU A 90 -1.19 4.44 14.09
CA LEU A 90 -1.49 4.92 12.73
C LEU A 90 -2.65 5.92 12.69
N PRO A 91 -3.81 5.72 13.35
CA PRO A 91 -4.93 6.66 13.30
C PRO A 91 -4.65 8.04 13.94
N LYS A 92 -3.56 8.16 14.71
CA LYS A 92 -3.14 9.43 15.34
C LYS A 92 -2.02 10.14 14.58
N PHE A 93 -1.56 9.55 13.47
CA PHE A 93 -0.51 10.13 12.64
C PHE A 93 -1.11 11.01 11.54
N ARG A 94 -0.44 12.11 11.22
CA ARG A 94 -0.78 12.98 10.11
C ARG A 94 0.18 12.71 8.95
N PHE A 95 -0.33 12.08 7.90
CA PHE A 95 0.38 11.85 6.66
C PHE A 95 0.53 13.14 5.83
N GLU A 96 1.60 13.22 5.05
CA GLU A 96 1.87 14.32 4.14
C GLU A 96 2.04 13.82 2.70
N PRO A 97 1.70 14.63 1.68
CA PRO A 97 2.02 14.30 0.30
C PRO A 97 3.53 14.04 0.13
N GLY A 98 3.89 12.90 -0.45
CA GLY A 98 5.30 12.53 -0.62
C GLY A 98 5.85 11.56 0.42
N ASP A 99 5.11 11.23 1.48
CA ASP A 99 5.54 10.22 2.45
C ASP A 99 5.86 8.89 1.78
N HIS A 100 6.98 8.28 2.20
CA HIS A 100 7.41 6.95 1.83
C HIS A 100 6.97 5.96 2.91
N LEU A 101 5.96 5.16 2.61
CA LEU A 101 5.36 4.19 3.54
C LEU A 101 6.19 2.91 3.51
N LEU A 102 7.06 2.71 4.50
CA LEU A 102 8.02 1.61 4.53
C LEU A 102 7.48 0.43 5.35
N PHE A 103 7.62 -0.77 4.80
CA PHE A 103 7.25 -2.03 5.42
C PHE A 103 8.46 -2.95 5.48
N GLY A 104 8.64 -3.63 6.60
CA GLY A 104 9.69 -4.63 6.79
C GLY A 104 9.35 -5.99 6.20
N ARG A 105 10.26 -6.96 6.38
CA ARG A 105 10.09 -8.38 5.99
C ARG A 105 8.94 -9.01 6.76
N GLU A 106 8.25 -9.94 6.12
CA GLU A 106 7.18 -10.71 6.78
C GLU A 106 7.69 -11.56 7.93
N SER A 107 8.87 -12.16 7.75
CA SER A 107 9.47 -13.10 8.73
C SER A 107 10.15 -12.41 9.92
N ALA A 108 10.74 -11.21 9.70
CA ALA A 108 11.62 -10.59 10.68
C ALA A 108 11.36 -9.08 10.93
N GLY A 109 10.45 -8.48 10.17
CA GLY A 109 10.24 -7.04 10.20
C GLY A 109 11.44 -6.26 9.63
N ALA A 110 11.68 -5.07 10.16
CA ALA A 110 12.81 -4.23 9.79
C ALA A 110 13.93 -4.33 10.84
N PRO A 111 15.21 -4.35 10.44
CA PRO A 111 16.35 -4.31 11.36
C PRO A 111 16.54 -2.91 11.97
N ASP A 112 17.33 -2.82 13.04
CA ASP A 112 17.50 -1.60 13.82
C ASP A 112 18.03 -0.42 12.99
N TYR A 113 18.92 -0.66 12.03
CA TYR A 113 19.42 0.42 11.18
C TYR A 113 18.33 1.02 10.27
N VAL A 114 17.32 0.23 9.87
CA VAL A 114 16.16 0.72 9.13
C VAL A 114 15.21 1.49 10.06
N HIS A 115 15.01 0.99 11.30
CA HIS A 115 14.27 1.70 12.33
C HIS A 115 14.89 3.07 12.65
N ASN A 116 16.22 3.14 12.73
CA ASN A 116 16.94 4.37 13.04
C ASN A 116 16.94 5.38 11.89
N ALA A 117 16.83 4.91 10.66
CA ALA A 117 16.75 5.76 9.47
C ALA A 117 15.33 6.28 9.18
N ALA A 118 14.30 5.74 9.83
CA ALA A 118 12.92 6.17 9.65
C ALA A 118 12.65 7.48 10.41
N ASP A 119 12.04 8.44 9.72
CA ASP A 119 11.62 9.72 10.32
C ASP A 119 10.48 9.49 11.32
N HIS A 120 9.59 8.55 11.01
CA HIS A 120 8.48 8.16 11.87
C HIS A 120 8.31 6.64 11.90
N ARG A 121 7.80 6.14 13.04
CA ARG A 121 7.50 4.71 13.24
C ARG A 121 6.08 4.58 13.75
N LEU A 122 5.24 3.84 13.01
CA LEU A 122 3.82 3.70 13.30
C LEU A 122 3.45 2.24 13.53
N VAL A 123 2.45 2.03 14.37
CA VAL A 123 1.81 0.74 14.57
C VAL A 123 0.35 0.80 14.13
N ILE A 124 -0.11 -0.22 13.40
CA ILE A 124 -1.54 -0.44 13.18
C ILE A 124 -2.10 -1.04 14.48
N PRO A 125 -3.01 -0.36 15.19
CA PRO A 125 -3.58 -0.89 16.41
C PRO A 125 -4.35 -2.19 16.12
N MET A 126 -4.06 -3.23 16.92
CA MET A 126 -4.69 -4.53 16.83
C MET A 126 -5.10 -5.00 18.24
N ARG A 127 -5.89 -6.05 18.30
CA ARG A 127 -6.21 -6.70 19.58
C ARG A 127 -4.94 -7.30 20.19
N PRO A 128 -4.76 -7.25 21.53
CA PRO A 128 -3.54 -7.73 22.20
C PRO A 128 -3.20 -9.21 21.91
N GLU A 129 -4.19 -10.03 21.61
CA GLU A 129 -4.03 -11.46 21.36
C GLU A 129 -3.46 -11.77 19.97
N THR A 130 -3.44 -10.76 19.06
CA THR A 130 -2.96 -10.92 17.69
C THR A 130 -1.50 -10.48 17.57
N ARG A 131 -0.72 -11.14 16.70
CA ARG A 131 0.72 -10.86 16.55
C ARG A 131 1.00 -9.80 15.48
N SER A 132 0.43 -9.97 14.30
CA SER A 132 0.64 -9.08 13.15
C SER A 132 -0.42 -9.31 12.09
N LEU A 133 -0.59 -8.32 11.22
CA LEU A 133 -1.34 -8.44 9.97
C LEU A 133 -0.42 -8.94 8.85
N ASN A 134 -1.02 -9.52 7.82
CA ASN A 134 -0.34 -9.80 6.56
C ASN A 134 0.22 -8.49 5.97
N LEU A 135 1.38 -8.57 5.30
CA LEU A 135 2.08 -7.41 4.74
C LEU A 135 1.20 -6.62 3.75
N ALA A 136 0.53 -7.31 2.83
CA ALA A 136 -0.31 -6.64 1.83
C ALA A 136 -1.54 -5.98 2.47
N GLN A 137 -2.11 -6.58 3.51
CA GLN A 137 -3.20 -5.99 4.29
C GLN A 137 -2.72 -4.74 5.05
N SER A 138 -1.56 -4.81 5.67
CA SER A 138 -0.95 -3.66 6.34
C SER A 138 -0.70 -2.51 5.37
N ALA A 139 -0.20 -2.81 4.18
CA ALA A 139 0.03 -1.84 3.12
C ALA A 139 -1.29 -1.20 2.65
N ALA A 140 -2.35 -2.00 2.45
CA ALA A 140 -3.65 -1.50 2.02
C ALA A 140 -4.29 -0.56 3.06
N ILE A 141 -4.29 -0.94 4.34
CA ILE A 141 -4.83 -0.13 5.43
C ILE A 141 -4.08 1.21 5.53
N THR A 142 -2.75 1.15 5.52
CA THR A 142 -1.91 2.34 5.67
C THR A 142 -2.05 3.27 4.46
N LEU A 143 -2.02 2.70 3.25
CA LEU A 143 -2.17 3.48 2.02
C LEU A 143 -3.54 4.16 1.95
N ALA A 144 -4.62 3.44 2.27
CA ALA A 144 -5.98 3.99 2.26
C ALA A 144 -6.11 5.19 3.21
N GLU A 145 -5.58 5.10 4.43
CA GLU A 145 -5.60 6.22 5.38
C GLU A 145 -4.72 7.38 4.91
N ALA A 146 -3.51 7.11 4.41
CA ALA A 146 -2.62 8.13 3.88
C ALA A 146 -3.25 8.86 2.68
N MET A 147 -3.86 8.14 1.74
CA MET A 147 -4.56 8.70 0.58
C MET A 147 -5.75 9.57 1.01
N ARG A 148 -6.51 9.10 1.99
CA ARG A 148 -7.64 9.88 2.55
C ARG A 148 -7.17 11.21 3.12
N GLN A 149 -6.07 11.22 3.88
CA GLN A 149 -5.54 12.43 4.51
C GLN A 149 -4.90 13.39 3.50
N THR A 150 -4.34 12.87 2.41
CA THR A 150 -3.58 13.66 1.43
C THR A 150 -4.36 13.95 0.14
N ASN A 151 -5.66 13.60 0.09
CA ASN A 151 -6.53 13.80 -1.07
C ASN A 151 -5.97 13.17 -2.36
N GLN A 152 -5.42 11.93 -2.25
CA GLN A 152 -4.80 11.23 -3.38
C GLN A 152 -5.62 10.03 -3.90
N TRP A 153 -6.91 9.93 -3.55
CA TRP A 153 -7.78 8.91 -4.14
C TRP A 153 -8.01 9.18 -5.64
N PRO A 154 -7.79 8.19 -6.52
CA PRO A 154 -8.06 8.36 -7.94
C PRO A 154 -9.52 8.70 -8.21
N GLY A 155 -9.76 9.73 -9.04
CA GLY A 155 -11.10 10.14 -9.44
C GLY A 155 -11.91 10.87 -8.37
N VAL A 156 -11.37 11.09 -7.18
CA VAL A 156 -12.04 11.89 -6.13
C VAL A 156 -11.42 13.28 -6.11
N THR A 157 -12.20 14.29 -6.48
CA THR A 157 -11.81 15.72 -6.41
C THR A 157 -12.44 16.37 -5.18
N ASP A 158 -11.84 17.44 -4.67
CA ASP A 158 -12.34 18.19 -3.48
C ASP A 158 -13.78 18.70 -3.64
N GLN A 159 -14.30 18.79 -4.87
CA GLN A 159 -15.68 19.22 -5.14
C GLN A 159 -16.72 18.12 -4.83
N GLU A 160 -16.34 16.85 -4.71
CA GLU A 160 -17.24 15.73 -4.42
C GLU A 160 -17.30 15.35 -2.92
N GLN A 161 -16.57 16.04 -2.07
CA GLN A 161 -16.67 15.89 -0.61
C GLN A 161 -17.92 16.62 -0.06
N ARG A 162 -19.09 16.40 -0.67
CA ARG A 162 -20.34 16.74 0.01
C ARG A 162 -20.52 15.75 1.18
N PRO A 163 -20.92 16.23 2.37
CA PRO A 163 -21.18 15.32 3.48
C PRO A 163 -22.23 14.30 3.05
N HIS A 164 -21.96 13.01 3.28
CA HIS A 164 -22.91 11.92 3.12
C HIS A 164 -24.16 12.19 3.99
N GLY A 165 -25.16 12.81 3.40
CA GLY A 165 -26.40 13.22 4.01
C GLY A 165 -27.51 13.41 2.96
N ALA A 166 -27.53 12.56 1.94
CA ALA A 166 -28.71 12.32 1.12
C ALA A 166 -28.57 10.95 0.47
N VAL A 167 -29.03 9.94 1.15
CA VAL A 167 -29.35 8.65 0.53
C VAL A 167 -30.39 8.94 -0.54
N ALA A 168 -29.98 9.02 -1.81
CA ALA A 168 -30.91 8.95 -2.92
C ALA A 168 -31.35 7.49 -3.01
N ASP A 169 -32.41 7.18 -2.28
CA ASP A 169 -33.23 5.98 -2.46
C ASP A 169 -33.73 5.95 -3.91
N ARG A 170 -33.11 5.15 -4.75
CA ARG A 170 -33.61 4.68 -6.04
C ARG A 170 -32.91 3.40 -6.45
N ALA A 171 -33.17 2.32 -5.72
CA ALA A 171 -33.12 1.01 -6.34
C ALA A 171 -34.36 0.91 -7.26
N ALA A 172 -34.17 1.07 -8.57
CA ALA A 172 -35.19 0.70 -9.54
C ALA A 172 -35.40 -0.82 -9.43
N PRO A 173 -36.67 -1.31 -9.34
CA PRO A 173 -36.93 -2.73 -9.30
C PRO A 173 -36.48 -3.38 -10.61
N LEU A 174 -35.80 -4.50 -10.52
CA LEU A 174 -35.50 -5.35 -11.66
C LEU A 174 -36.78 -5.76 -12.37
N PRO A 175 -36.87 -5.72 -13.71
CA PRO A 175 -38.04 -6.19 -14.44
C PRO A 175 -38.18 -7.69 -14.20
N LEU A 176 -39.37 -8.08 -13.70
CA LEU A 176 -39.79 -9.47 -13.62
C LEU A 176 -39.76 -10.09 -15.03
N ALA A 177 -39.10 -11.23 -15.17
CA ALA A 177 -39.13 -12.01 -16.39
C ALA A 177 -40.57 -12.35 -16.75
N ALA A 178 -40.97 -11.99 -17.97
CA ALA A 178 -42.28 -12.33 -18.53
C ALA A 178 -42.36 -13.85 -18.74
N ASP A 179 -43.35 -14.48 -18.16
CA ASP A 179 -43.72 -15.87 -18.44
C ASP A 179 -44.01 -16.06 -19.92
N SER A 180 -43.34 -17.02 -20.52
CA SER A 180 -43.64 -17.48 -21.87
C SER A 180 -44.90 -18.37 -21.83
N PRO A 181 -45.90 -18.14 -22.68
CA PRO A 181 -47.03 -19.03 -22.75
C PRO A 181 -46.68 -20.35 -23.49
N THR A 182 -47.00 -21.44 -22.86
CA THR A 182 -47.05 -22.76 -23.45
C THR A 182 -48.11 -22.82 -24.54
N SER A 183 -47.79 -23.32 -25.70
CA SER A 183 -48.65 -23.99 -26.70
C SER A 183 -47.85 -24.98 -27.49
#